data_5c47bceb4342f5f5f6ab941d60cd836d
#
_entry.id   5c47bceb4342f5f5f6ab941d60cd836d
#
_cell.length_a   1.000
_cell.length_b   1.000
_cell.length_c   1.000
_cell.angle_alpha   90.00
_cell.angle_beta   90.00
_cell.angle_gamma   90.00
#
_symmetry.space_group_name_H-M   'P 1'
#
loop_
_entity.id
_entity.type
_entity.pdbx_description
1 polymer ?
#
loop_
_entity_poly.entity_id
_entity_poly.type
_entity_poly.pdbx_seq_one_letter_code
_entity_poly.pdbx_strand_id
1 'polypeptide(L)'
;MLTAEEFDKLATLLKHLHICMGLKFALMDDQAREIFTSSTQTDFCAAVKSAAGGLERCLGCDEAALREVTATQKMKKYRCHCGLIEAALPVVENGQVLAFILLGQFLDEAPREKQWRRSLSLLDWYPDGEGLSECYSRLRQVSSEELSSLIEIVHACIAEVRLQGMLSAAQMSDGRRLTEYIAQHYSRPITLDELCSHLHMGRSKLFELCRREFEKTPGELILEARISAARELLQNPKLTT
;
A
#
# COMPACT_ATOMS: atom_id res chain seq x y z
N MET A 1 -2.11 5.83 9.78
CA MET A 1 -1.53 4.64 9.10
C MET A 1 -2.66 3.72 8.72
N LEU A 2 -2.62 3.08 7.54
CA LEU A 2 -3.56 2.02 7.20
C LEU A 2 -3.33 0.80 8.09
N THR A 3 -4.40 0.13 8.51
CA THR A 3 -4.32 -1.15 9.22
C THR A 3 -3.95 -2.27 8.27
N ALA A 4 -3.48 -3.42 8.79
CA ALA A 4 -3.19 -4.61 7.98
C ALA A 4 -4.43 -5.06 7.20
N GLU A 5 -5.62 -5.03 7.83
CA GLU A 5 -6.90 -5.39 7.20
C GLU A 5 -7.25 -4.45 6.03
N GLU A 6 -7.01 -3.13 6.18
CA GLU A 6 -7.23 -2.17 5.10
C GLU A 6 -6.25 -2.38 3.94
N PHE A 7 -5.00 -2.72 4.22
CA PHE A 7 -4.02 -3.09 3.19
C PHE A 7 -4.45 -4.34 2.42
N ASP A 8 -4.84 -5.42 3.10
CA ASP A 8 -5.28 -6.68 2.50
C ASP A 8 -6.52 -6.49 1.63
N LYS A 9 -7.46 -5.68 2.10
CA LYS A 9 -8.69 -5.36 1.39
C LYS A 9 -8.42 -4.55 0.13
N LEU A 10 -7.58 -3.52 0.23
CA LEU A 10 -7.18 -2.71 -0.90
C LEU A 10 -6.40 -3.54 -1.93
N ALA A 11 -5.47 -4.39 -1.50
CA ALA A 11 -4.74 -5.32 -2.35
C ALA A 11 -5.70 -6.26 -3.11
N THR A 12 -6.73 -6.77 -2.43
CA THR A 12 -7.75 -7.63 -3.04
C THR A 12 -8.53 -6.88 -4.14
N LEU A 13 -8.96 -5.65 -3.89
CA LEU A 13 -9.66 -4.83 -4.89
C LEU A 13 -8.76 -4.51 -6.09
N LEU A 14 -7.50 -4.17 -5.86
CA LEU A 14 -6.52 -3.93 -6.93
C LEU A 14 -6.25 -5.19 -7.76
N LYS A 15 -6.24 -6.37 -7.13
CA LYS A 15 -6.16 -7.65 -7.85
C LYS A 15 -7.37 -7.87 -8.77
N HIS A 16 -8.57 -7.57 -8.31
CA HIS A 16 -9.77 -7.67 -9.14
C HIS A 16 -9.74 -6.65 -10.30
N LEU A 17 -9.31 -5.43 -10.05
CA LEU A 17 -9.10 -4.43 -11.10
C LEU A 17 -8.08 -4.90 -12.14
N HIS A 18 -6.98 -5.52 -11.71
CA HIS A 18 -6.02 -6.15 -12.62
C HIS A 18 -6.68 -7.20 -13.53
N ILE A 19 -7.49 -8.09 -12.96
CA ILE A 19 -8.18 -9.15 -13.73
C ILE A 19 -9.11 -8.54 -14.78
N CYS A 20 -9.85 -7.48 -14.43
CA CYS A 20 -10.78 -6.82 -15.33
C CYS A 20 -10.07 -5.98 -16.41
N MET A 21 -9.00 -5.29 -16.04
CA MET A 21 -8.37 -4.25 -16.86
C MET A 21 -7.07 -4.72 -17.54
N GLY A 22 -6.45 -5.81 -17.09
CA GLY A 22 -5.17 -6.29 -17.60
C GLY A 22 -4.00 -5.33 -17.35
N LEU A 23 -4.14 -4.36 -16.44
CA LEU A 23 -3.08 -3.42 -16.04
C LEU A 23 -2.44 -3.86 -14.74
N LYS A 24 -1.16 -3.59 -14.58
CA LYS A 24 -0.46 -3.86 -13.32
C LYS A 24 -0.79 -2.79 -12.29
N PHE A 25 -1.06 -3.25 -11.06
CA PHE A 25 -1.16 -2.42 -9.86
C PHE A 25 -0.10 -2.86 -8.84
N ALA A 26 0.52 -1.91 -8.19
CA ALA A 26 1.32 -2.16 -7.00
C ALA A 26 0.83 -1.25 -5.86
N LEU A 27 0.80 -1.79 -4.64
CA LEU A 27 0.47 -1.06 -3.42
C LEU A 27 1.73 -0.95 -2.58
N MET A 28 2.06 0.27 -2.17
CA MET A 28 3.23 0.58 -1.36
C MET A 28 2.82 1.26 -0.06
N ASP A 29 3.61 1.07 0.99
CA ASP A 29 3.42 1.80 2.24
C ASP A 29 3.89 3.28 2.13
N ASP A 30 3.80 4.02 3.23
CA ASP A 30 4.23 5.41 3.32
C ASP A 30 5.76 5.60 3.18
N GLN A 31 6.53 4.51 3.26
CA GLN A 31 7.98 4.47 3.02
C GLN A 31 8.34 4.00 1.61
N ALA A 32 7.36 3.91 0.70
CA ALA A 32 7.52 3.42 -0.66
C ALA A 32 8.02 1.96 -0.77
N ARG A 33 7.76 1.13 0.24
CA ARG A 33 8.04 -0.30 0.19
C ARG A 33 6.85 -1.03 -0.42
N GLU A 34 7.10 -1.88 -1.42
CA GLU A 34 6.04 -2.67 -2.06
C GLU A 34 5.46 -3.68 -1.06
N ILE A 35 4.15 -3.59 -0.81
CA ILE A 35 3.38 -4.52 0.03
C ILE A 35 2.69 -5.55 -0.84
N PHE A 36 2.21 -5.14 -2.01
CA PHE A 36 1.45 -5.98 -2.93
C PHE A 36 1.71 -5.59 -4.38
N THR A 37 1.72 -6.58 -5.26
CA THR A 37 1.66 -6.40 -6.70
C THR A 37 0.65 -7.37 -7.33
N SER A 38 -0.17 -6.87 -8.26
CA SER A 38 -1.28 -7.63 -8.83
C SER A 38 -0.85 -8.69 -9.84
N SER A 39 0.33 -8.54 -10.42
CA SER A 39 0.88 -9.45 -11.43
C SER A 39 2.38 -9.29 -11.57
N THR A 40 2.99 -10.23 -12.28
CA THR A 40 4.34 -10.05 -12.80
C THR A 40 4.37 -8.84 -13.76
N GLN A 41 5.54 -8.24 -13.90
CA GLN A 41 5.77 -7.17 -14.89
C GLN A 41 5.57 -7.70 -16.33
N THR A 42 5.33 -6.79 -17.27
CA THR A 42 5.27 -7.14 -18.71
C THR A 42 6.60 -7.70 -19.18
N ASP A 43 6.57 -8.55 -20.24
CA ASP A 43 7.81 -9.12 -20.81
C ASP A 43 8.80 -8.02 -21.21
N PHE A 44 8.31 -6.91 -21.75
CA PHE A 44 9.12 -5.74 -22.07
C PHE A 44 9.85 -5.20 -20.84
N CYS A 45 9.12 -4.96 -19.74
CA CYS A 45 9.73 -4.45 -18.51
C CYS A 45 10.63 -5.48 -17.82
N ALA A 46 10.32 -6.76 -17.94
CA ALA A 46 11.18 -7.83 -17.44
C ALA A 46 12.53 -7.82 -18.15
N ALA A 47 12.52 -7.75 -19.48
CA ALA A 47 13.74 -7.66 -20.30
C ALA A 47 14.55 -6.39 -19.97
N VAL A 48 13.90 -5.23 -19.91
CA VAL A 48 14.55 -3.95 -19.57
C VAL A 48 15.20 -4.00 -18.18
N LYS A 49 14.49 -4.51 -17.17
CA LYS A 49 15.01 -4.57 -15.79
C LYS A 49 16.13 -5.58 -15.61
N SER A 50 16.20 -6.61 -16.44
CA SER A 50 17.28 -7.61 -16.40
C SER A 50 18.61 -7.09 -16.97
N ALA A 51 18.59 -6.03 -17.77
CA ALA A 51 19.80 -5.42 -18.30
C ALA A 51 20.53 -4.59 -17.24
N ALA A 52 21.83 -4.43 -17.40
CA ALA A 52 22.68 -3.66 -16.50
C ALA A 52 22.17 -2.19 -16.37
N GLY A 53 21.90 -1.74 -15.15
CA GLY A 53 21.36 -0.41 -14.88
C GLY A 53 19.86 -0.24 -15.18
N GLY A 54 19.17 -1.24 -15.73
CA GLY A 54 17.74 -1.14 -16.08
C GLY A 54 16.84 -1.01 -14.86
N LEU A 55 17.05 -1.85 -13.86
CA LEU A 55 16.31 -1.78 -12.59
C LEU A 55 16.49 -0.43 -11.88
N GLU A 56 17.72 0.07 -11.80
CA GLU A 56 18.04 1.35 -11.16
C GLU A 56 17.31 2.52 -11.85
N ARG A 57 17.27 2.53 -13.17
CA ARG A 57 16.53 3.53 -13.95
C ARG A 57 15.01 3.47 -13.71
N CYS A 58 14.45 2.25 -13.60
CA CYS A 58 13.05 2.09 -13.24
C CYS A 58 12.75 2.66 -11.85
N LEU A 59 13.51 2.23 -10.84
CA LEU A 59 13.34 2.70 -9.46
C LEU A 59 13.49 4.23 -9.37
N GLY A 60 14.44 4.83 -10.07
CA GLY A 60 14.62 6.29 -10.10
C GLY A 60 13.40 7.03 -10.67
N CYS A 61 12.70 6.48 -11.66
CA CYS A 61 11.46 7.06 -12.17
C CYS A 61 10.33 7.00 -11.13
N ASP A 62 10.17 5.83 -10.49
CA ASP A 62 9.14 5.62 -9.48
C ASP A 62 9.39 6.51 -8.26
N GLU A 63 10.61 6.57 -7.74
CA GLU A 63 11.00 7.44 -6.63
C GLU A 63 10.75 8.93 -6.92
N ALA A 64 11.05 9.38 -8.15
CA ALA A 64 10.81 10.77 -8.53
C ALA A 64 9.30 11.08 -8.53
N ALA A 65 8.48 10.17 -9.05
CA ALA A 65 7.03 10.30 -9.05
C ALA A 65 6.46 10.29 -7.62
N LEU A 66 6.90 9.36 -6.77
CA LEU A 66 6.44 9.25 -5.39
C LEU A 66 6.82 10.48 -4.55
N ARG A 67 8.01 11.05 -4.73
CA ARG A 67 8.40 12.32 -4.08
C ARG A 67 7.46 13.47 -4.46
N GLU A 68 7.09 13.59 -5.75
CA GLU A 68 6.15 14.62 -6.19
C GLU A 68 4.74 14.38 -5.62
N VAL A 69 4.28 13.12 -5.62
CA VAL A 69 2.99 12.73 -5.03
C VAL A 69 2.96 13.04 -3.53
N THR A 70 4.04 12.77 -2.80
CA THR A 70 4.16 13.10 -1.36
C THR A 70 4.04 14.60 -1.12
N ALA A 71 4.74 15.40 -1.94
CA ALA A 71 4.74 16.86 -1.80
C ALA A 71 3.41 17.51 -2.18
N THR A 72 2.74 17.00 -3.21
CA THR A 72 1.52 17.59 -3.76
C THR A 72 0.23 16.97 -3.24
N GLN A 73 0.31 15.74 -2.72
CA GLN A 73 -0.82 14.89 -2.35
C GLN A 73 -1.82 14.66 -3.50
N LYS A 74 -1.35 14.76 -4.72
CA LYS A 74 -2.13 14.59 -5.94
C LYS A 74 -1.56 13.45 -6.77
N MET A 75 -2.42 12.82 -7.55
CA MET A 75 -2.02 11.82 -8.53
C MET A 75 -1.01 12.41 -9.51
N LYS A 76 0.03 11.63 -9.82
CA LYS A 76 1.03 11.94 -10.83
C LYS A 76 1.00 10.89 -11.95
N LYS A 77 0.65 11.34 -13.15
CA LYS A 77 0.89 10.58 -14.39
C LYS A 77 2.28 10.93 -14.91
N TYR A 78 3.09 9.93 -15.23
CA TYR A 78 4.45 10.14 -15.73
C TYR A 78 4.81 9.14 -16.84
N ARG A 79 5.92 9.40 -17.52
CA ARG A 79 6.55 8.44 -18.41
C ARG A 79 7.83 7.94 -17.78
N CYS A 80 7.97 6.63 -17.73
CA CYS A 80 9.21 6.02 -17.27
C CYS A 80 10.36 6.24 -18.26
N HIS A 81 11.57 5.86 -17.90
CA HIS A 81 12.77 6.01 -18.72
C HIS A 81 12.70 5.28 -20.07
N CYS A 82 11.76 4.34 -20.25
CA CYS A 82 11.49 3.67 -21.52
C CYS A 82 10.32 4.28 -22.31
N GLY A 83 9.73 5.37 -21.80
CA GLY A 83 8.61 6.06 -22.46
C GLY A 83 7.23 5.46 -22.20
N LEU A 84 7.11 4.39 -21.40
CA LEU A 84 5.81 3.84 -20.99
C LEU A 84 5.13 4.77 -19.99
N ILE A 85 3.80 4.71 -19.94
CA ILE A 85 3.01 5.49 -19.00
C ILE A 85 2.78 4.72 -17.73
N GLU A 86 2.92 5.43 -16.63
CA GLU A 86 2.59 5.00 -15.29
C GLU A 86 1.86 6.13 -14.55
N ALA A 87 1.10 5.78 -13.54
CA ALA A 87 0.46 6.73 -12.64
C ALA A 87 0.69 6.33 -11.18
N ALA A 88 1.02 7.30 -10.35
CA ALA A 88 1.14 7.14 -8.91
C ALA A 88 0.01 7.90 -8.23
N LEU A 89 -0.79 7.20 -7.41
CA LEU A 89 -1.92 7.74 -6.68
C LEU A 89 -1.64 7.65 -5.18
N PRO A 90 -1.82 8.74 -4.41
CA PRO A 90 -1.70 8.69 -2.97
C PRO A 90 -2.99 8.20 -2.30
N VAL A 91 -2.85 7.46 -1.22
CA VAL A 91 -3.90 7.27 -0.23
C VAL A 91 -3.67 8.30 0.87
N VAL A 92 -4.52 9.32 0.93
CA VAL A 92 -4.33 10.47 1.84
C VAL A 92 -5.37 10.46 2.95
N GLU A 93 -4.94 10.77 4.17
CA GLU A 93 -5.82 11.03 5.30
C GLU A 93 -5.25 12.15 6.17
N ASN A 94 -6.10 13.11 6.53
CA ASN A 94 -5.73 14.27 7.39
C ASN A 94 -4.45 14.99 6.93
N GLY A 95 -4.25 15.12 5.62
CA GLY A 95 -3.08 15.77 5.05
C GLY A 95 -1.79 14.95 5.10
N GLN A 96 -1.88 13.65 5.37
CA GLN A 96 -0.75 12.72 5.35
C GLN A 96 -0.95 11.64 4.29
N VAL A 97 0.10 11.31 3.56
CA VAL A 97 0.10 10.16 2.65
C VAL A 97 0.34 8.89 3.47
N LEU A 98 -0.59 7.97 3.42
CA LEU A 98 -0.57 6.70 4.16
C LEU A 98 -0.06 5.53 3.33
N ALA A 99 -0.23 5.62 2.02
CA ALA A 99 0.17 4.58 1.06
C ALA A 99 0.19 5.17 -0.35
N PHE A 100 0.77 4.42 -1.29
CA PHE A 100 0.76 4.74 -2.70
C PHE A 100 0.23 3.57 -3.51
N ILE A 101 -0.51 3.88 -4.57
CA ILE A 101 -0.90 2.91 -5.59
C ILE A 101 -0.19 3.30 -6.89
N LEU A 102 0.66 2.40 -7.40
CA LEU A 102 1.24 2.53 -8.72
C LEU A 102 0.40 1.75 -9.73
N LEU A 103 0.08 2.38 -10.83
CA LEU A 103 -0.68 1.83 -11.95
C LEU A 103 0.17 1.97 -13.22
N GLY A 104 0.39 0.92 -13.91
CA GLY A 104 1.13 0.88 -15.18
C GLY A 104 1.25 -0.58 -15.62
N GLN A 105 1.92 -0.88 -16.59
CA GLN A 105 2.77 -0.19 -17.56
C GLN A 105 2.01 -0.23 -18.90
N PHE A 106 1.75 0.88 -19.51
CA PHE A 106 0.91 0.94 -20.71
C PHE A 106 1.35 2.05 -21.67
N LEU A 107 0.78 2.04 -22.86
CA LEU A 107 0.91 3.06 -23.88
C LEU A 107 -0.33 3.95 -23.88
N ASP A 108 -0.21 5.22 -24.29
CA ASP A 108 -1.36 6.07 -24.51
C ASP A 108 -2.03 5.78 -25.88
N GLU A 109 -2.99 6.59 -26.24
CA GLU A 109 -3.75 6.49 -27.50
C GLU A 109 -3.01 6.97 -28.75
N ALA A 110 -1.79 7.49 -28.59
CA ALA A 110 -0.97 7.86 -29.75
C ALA A 110 -0.60 6.63 -30.61
N PRO A 111 -0.34 6.80 -31.92
CA PRO A 111 0.04 5.67 -32.76
C PRO A 111 1.21 4.87 -32.17
N ARG A 112 1.04 3.56 -32.05
CA ARG A 112 2.01 2.65 -31.44
C ARG A 112 3.41 2.78 -32.04
N GLU A 113 3.48 2.93 -33.35
CA GLU A 113 4.76 3.11 -34.06
C GLU A 113 5.50 4.39 -33.63
N LYS A 114 4.78 5.48 -33.43
CA LYS A 114 5.37 6.74 -32.93
C LYS A 114 5.88 6.57 -31.50
N GLN A 115 5.14 5.86 -30.65
CA GLN A 115 5.55 5.57 -29.28
C GLN A 115 6.76 4.62 -29.24
N TRP A 116 6.78 3.61 -30.12
CA TRP A 116 7.91 2.71 -30.26
C TRP A 116 9.20 3.45 -30.65
N ARG A 117 9.17 4.29 -31.67
CA ARG A 117 10.32 5.10 -32.06
C ARG A 117 10.85 5.96 -30.91
N ARG A 118 9.95 6.52 -30.10
CA ARG A 118 10.32 7.26 -28.91
C ARG A 118 10.98 6.34 -27.88
N SER A 119 10.38 5.19 -27.58
CA SER A 119 10.93 4.23 -26.62
C SER A 119 12.31 3.75 -27.08
N LEU A 120 12.48 3.46 -28.36
CA LEU A 120 13.74 3.04 -28.93
C LEU A 120 14.83 4.13 -28.75
N SER A 121 14.50 5.40 -28.94
CA SER A 121 15.45 6.51 -28.70
C SER A 121 15.83 6.71 -27.23
N LEU A 122 15.02 6.21 -26.29
CA LEU A 122 15.29 6.23 -24.85
C LEU A 122 16.03 4.98 -24.36
N LEU A 123 16.11 3.96 -25.21
CA LEU A 123 16.79 2.68 -24.96
C LEU A 123 18.20 2.64 -25.58
N ASP A 124 18.82 3.78 -25.86
CA ASP A 124 20.18 3.89 -26.41
C ASP A 124 21.24 3.18 -25.58
N TRP A 125 20.99 3.04 -24.29
CA TRP A 125 21.82 2.34 -23.32
C TRP A 125 21.57 0.81 -23.30
N TYR A 126 20.46 0.31 -23.89
CA TYR A 126 20.10 -1.11 -23.92
C TYR A 126 20.80 -1.82 -25.09
N PRO A 127 21.43 -2.98 -24.88
CA PRO A 127 22.30 -3.60 -25.89
C PRO A 127 21.60 -3.95 -27.21
N ASP A 128 20.32 -4.36 -27.16
CA ASP A 128 19.52 -4.75 -28.31
C ASP A 128 18.10 -4.17 -28.21
N GLY A 129 17.99 -2.85 -28.33
CA GLY A 129 16.69 -2.15 -28.23
C GLY A 129 15.68 -2.65 -29.28
N GLU A 130 16.11 -2.94 -30.49
CA GLU A 130 15.24 -3.44 -31.58
C GLU A 130 14.66 -4.83 -31.26
N GLY A 131 15.42 -5.69 -30.57
CA GLY A 131 14.97 -7.01 -30.11
C GLY A 131 13.77 -6.96 -29.16
N LEU A 132 13.48 -5.79 -28.56
CA LEU A 132 12.33 -5.59 -27.70
C LEU A 132 11.02 -5.30 -28.45
N SER A 133 11.03 -5.19 -29.78
CA SER A 133 9.88 -4.77 -30.59
C SER A 133 8.66 -5.70 -30.42
N GLU A 134 8.90 -7.01 -30.34
CA GLU A 134 7.82 -8.00 -30.16
C GLU A 134 7.12 -7.86 -28.81
N CYS A 135 7.87 -7.81 -27.69
CA CYS A 135 7.27 -7.64 -26.37
C CYS A 135 6.67 -6.24 -26.18
N TYR A 136 7.23 -5.21 -26.83
CA TYR A 136 6.62 -3.89 -26.87
C TYR A 136 5.27 -3.89 -27.61
N SER A 137 5.14 -4.66 -28.69
CA SER A 137 3.90 -4.76 -29.45
C SER A 137 2.73 -5.32 -28.64
N ARG A 138 3.01 -6.12 -27.60
CA ARG A 138 2.02 -6.70 -26.68
C ARG A 138 1.60 -5.77 -25.54
N LEU A 139 2.24 -4.61 -25.38
CA LEU A 139 1.86 -3.64 -24.37
C LEU A 139 0.45 -3.11 -24.62
N ARG A 140 -0.34 -2.96 -23.58
CA ARG A 140 -1.68 -2.41 -23.67
C ARG A 140 -1.64 -0.92 -24.01
N GLN A 141 -2.56 -0.47 -24.85
CA GLN A 141 -2.87 0.95 -25.04
C GLN A 141 -4.09 1.30 -24.20
N VAL A 142 -4.06 2.45 -23.54
CA VAL A 142 -5.10 2.96 -22.67
C VAL A 142 -5.42 4.38 -23.10
N SER A 143 -6.70 4.66 -23.37
CA SER A 143 -7.13 6.01 -23.73
C SER A 143 -7.13 6.94 -22.50
N SER A 144 -7.17 8.23 -22.75
CA SER A 144 -7.28 9.22 -21.67
C SER A 144 -8.58 9.07 -20.88
N GLU A 145 -9.67 8.72 -21.55
CA GLU A 145 -10.98 8.46 -20.92
C GLU A 145 -10.95 7.19 -20.07
N GLU A 146 -10.38 6.10 -20.58
CA GLU A 146 -10.23 4.85 -19.84
C GLU A 146 -9.36 5.04 -18.59
N LEU A 147 -8.24 5.76 -18.72
CA LEU A 147 -7.38 6.05 -17.58
C LEU A 147 -8.10 6.90 -16.51
N SER A 148 -8.82 7.93 -16.93
CA SER A 148 -9.58 8.78 -16.00
C SER A 148 -10.65 7.98 -15.27
N SER A 149 -11.41 7.15 -15.99
CA SER A 149 -12.42 6.27 -15.38
C SER A 149 -11.80 5.27 -14.40
N LEU A 150 -10.66 4.70 -14.73
CA LEU A 150 -9.96 3.78 -13.85
C LEU A 150 -9.47 4.47 -12.57
N ILE A 151 -8.95 5.69 -12.69
CA ILE A 151 -8.52 6.48 -11.51
C ILE A 151 -9.70 6.75 -10.59
N GLU A 152 -10.88 7.11 -11.11
CA GLU A 152 -12.09 7.30 -10.30
C GLU A 152 -12.52 6.01 -9.60
N ILE A 153 -12.43 4.85 -10.27
CA ILE A 153 -12.72 3.55 -9.63
C ILE A 153 -11.72 3.25 -8.52
N VAL A 154 -10.42 3.53 -8.71
CA VAL A 154 -9.41 3.34 -7.66
C VAL A 154 -9.69 4.26 -6.47
N HIS A 155 -10.06 5.52 -6.71
CA HIS A 155 -10.48 6.45 -5.63
C HIS A 155 -11.71 5.92 -4.88
N ALA A 156 -12.70 5.38 -5.58
CA ALA A 156 -13.87 4.75 -4.93
C ALA A 156 -13.47 3.52 -4.09
N CYS A 157 -12.56 2.69 -4.56
CA CYS A 157 -12.01 1.57 -3.78
C CYS A 157 -11.31 2.05 -2.50
N ILE A 158 -10.48 3.09 -2.59
CA ILE A 158 -9.83 3.70 -1.42
C ILE A 158 -10.88 4.21 -0.43
N ALA A 159 -11.86 4.97 -0.91
CA ALA A 159 -12.92 5.53 -0.08
C ALA A 159 -13.73 4.43 0.63
N GLU A 160 -14.09 3.36 -0.08
CA GLU A 160 -14.82 2.21 0.48
C GLU A 160 -14.01 1.50 1.58
N VAL A 161 -12.74 1.21 1.34
CA VAL A 161 -11.87 0.57 2.33
C VAL A 161 -11.76 1.44 3.59
N ARG A 162 -11.57 2.75 3.42
CA ARG A 162 -11.50 3.71 4.54
C ARG A 162 -12.80 3.80 5.31
N LEU A 163 -13.94 3.89 4.60
CA LEU A 163 -15.25 3.94 5.22
C LEU A 163 -15.53 2.69 6.07
N GLN A 164 -15.23 1.51 5.54
CA GLN A 164 -15.41 0.25 6.26
C GLN A 164 -14.48 0.15 7.48
N GLY A 165 -13.23 0.61 7.37
CA GLY A 165 -12.32 0.71 8.52
C GLY A 165 -12.87 1.61 9.62
N MET A 166 -13.39 2.77 9.25
CA MET A 166 -14.03 3.71 10.20
C MET A 166 -15.28 3.11 10.84
N LEU A 167 -16.15 2.44 10.08
CA LEU A 167 -17.35 1.77 10.60
C LEU A 167 -16.98 0.61 11.54
N SER A 168 -15.99 -0.19 11.18
CA SER A 168 -15.49 -1.27 12.05
C SER A 168 -14.92 -0.72 13.35
N ALA A 169 -14.14 0.35 13.30
CA ALA A 169 -13.63 1.03 14.49
C ALA A 169 -14.76 1.61 15.36
N ALA A 170 -15.81 2.19 14.73
CA ALA A 170 -16.98 2.72 15.44
C ALA A 170 -17.85 1.62 16.07
N GLN A 171 -17.87 0.41 15.48
CA GLN A 171 -18.64 -0.74 15.97
C GLN A 171 -17.82 -1.62 16.94
N MET A 172 -16.53 -1.34 17.11
CA MET A 172 -15.71 -2.07 18.06
C MET A 172 -16.25 -1.92 19.48
N SER A 173 -16.46 -3.05 20.17
CA SER A 173 -16.77 -3.02 21.59
C SER A 173 -15.65 -2.33 22.36
N ASP A 174 -16.00 -1.65 23.45
CA ASP A 174 -15.01 -1.01 24.32
C ASP A 174 -13.96 -2.02 24.82
N GLY A 175 -14.33 -3.28 24.98
CA GLY A 175 -13.40 -4.36 25.32
C GLY A 175 -12.37 -4.64 24.22
N ARG A 176 -12.79 -4.67 22.97
CA ARG A 176 -11.85 -4.83 21.84
C ARG A 176 -10.92 -3.63 21.71
N ARG A 177 -11.44 -2.42 21.84
CA ARG A 177 -10.63 -1.19 21.87
C ARG A 177 -9.57 -1.21 22.98
N LEU A 178 -9.96 -1.71 24.17
CA LEU A 178 -9.07 -1.89 25.30
C LEU A 178 -7.93 -2.86 25.00
N THR A 179 -8.25 -4.06 24.49
CA THR A 179 -7.24 -5.08 24.19
C THR A 179 -6.30 -4.66 23.07
N GLU A 180 -6.79 -4.01 22.02
CA GLU A 180 -5.94 -3.47 20.95
C GLU A 180 -5.01 -2.36 21.45
N TYR A 181 -5.50 -1.46 22.30
CA TYR A 181 -4.66 -0.43 22.90
C TYR A 181 -3.53 -1.05 23.76
N ILE A 182 -3.86 -2.03 24.58
CA ILE A 182 -2.86 -2.75 25.40
C ILE A 182 -1.84 -3.45 24.49
N ALA A 183 -2.29 -4.14 23.44
CA ALA A 183 -1.43 -4.85 22.48
C ALA A 183 -0.46 -3.92 21.73
N GLN A 184 -0.85 -2.68 21.48
CA GLN A 184 0.01 -1.68 20.82
C GLN A 184 1.00 -1.00 21.76
N HIS A 185 0.73 -1.00 23.09
CA HIS A 185 1.46 -0.17 24.05
C HIS A 185 2.07 -0.96 25.22
N TYR A 186 1.94 -2.30 25.28
CA TYR A 186 2.41 -3.13 26.41
C TYR A 186 3.90 -2.97 26.72
N SER A 187 4.71 -2.57 25.77
CA SER A 187 6.17 -2.41 25.93
C SER A 187 6.56 -1.22 26.84
N ARG A 188 5.63 -0.31 27.12
CA ARG A 188 5.81 0.85 28.00
C ARG A 188 4.85 0.80 29.20
N PRO A 189 5.05 1.63 30.23
CA PRO A 189 4.05 1.78 31.29
C PRO A 189 2.72 2.30 30.73
N ILE A 190 1.61 1.61 31.06
CA ILE A 190 0.24 2.02 30.74
C ILE A 190 -0.45 2.34 32.05
N THR A 191 -1.02 3.53 32.16
CA THR A 191 -1.78 3.97 33.35
C THR A 191 -3.28 3.76 33.19
N LEU A 192 -4.00 3.65 34.31
CA LEU A 192 -5.48 3.56 34.27
C LEU A 192 -6.11 4.83 33.67
N ASP A 193 -5.53 5.99 33.93
CA ASP A 193 -6.05 7.26 33.41
C ASP A 193 -5.88 7.36 31.89
N GLU A 194 -4.81 6.79 31.37
CA GLU A 194 -4.57 6.68 29.94
C GLU A 194 -5.60 5.77 29.27
N LEU A 195 -5.90 4.61 29.87
CA LEU A 195 -6.96 3.71 29.37
C LEU A 195 -8.35 4.38 29.45
N CYS A 196 -8.65 5.08 30.54
CA CYS A 196 -9.90 5.83 30.70
C CYS A 196 -10.05 6.91 29.63
N SER A 197 -8.97 7.65 29.36
CA SER A 197 -8.97 8.70 28.32
C SER A 197 -9.15 8.12 26.92
N HIS A 198 -8.47 7.02 26.60
CA HIS A 198 -8.58 6.35 25.32
C HIS A 198 -10.00 5.80 25.04
N LEU A 199 -10.63 5.24 26.07
CA LEU A 199 -11.98 4.68 25.95
C LEU A 199 -13.09 5.69 26.24
N HIS A 200 -12.75 6.93 26.59
CA HIS A 200 -13.68 7.97 26.99
C HIS A 200 -14.62 7.55 28.14
N MET A 201 -14.10 6.82 29.13
CA MET A 201 -14.90 6.33 30.28
C MET A 201 -14.20 6.55 31.61
N GLY A 202 -14.98 6.57 32.71
CA GLY A 202 -14.42 6.65 34.06
C GLY A 202 -13.84 5.31 34.55
N ARG A 203 -12.99 5.38 35.60
CA ARG A 203 -12.32 4.20 36.18
C ARG A 203 -13.27 3.07 36.56
N SER A 204 -14.43 3.41 37.22
CA SER A 204 -15.42 2.40 37.62
C SER A 204 -15.97 1.62 36.42
N LYS A 205 -16.30 2.33 35.34
CA LYS A 205 -16.76 1.74 34.08
C LYS A 205 -15.70 0.87 33.41
N LEU A 206 -14.45 1.28 33.46
CA LEU A 206 -13.32 0.50 32.95
C LEU A 206 -13.18 -0.83 33.68
N PHE A 207 -13.25 -0.83 35.03
CA PHE A 207 -13.19 -2.08 35.81
C PHE A 207 -14.39 -2.98 35.57
N GLU A 208 -15.60 -2.40 35.43
CA GLU A 208 -16.82 -3.14 35.12
C GLU A 208 -16.72 -3.80 33.72
N LEU A 209 -16.24 -3.06 32.72
CA LEU A 209 -15.98 -3.56 31.37
C LEU A 209 -15.00 -4.75 31.42
N CYS A 210 -13.87 -4.58 32.09
CA CYS A 210 -12.85 -5.63 32.18
C CYS A 210 -13.39 -6.90 32.88
N ARG A 211 -14.16 -6.75 33.94
CA ARG A 211 -14.80 -7.89 34.63
C ARG A 211 -15.84 -8.58 33.77
N ARG A 212 -16.70 -7.80 33.09
CA ARG A 212 -17.79 -8.33 32.29
C ARG A 212 -17.29 -9.10 31.06
N GLU A 213 -16.30 -8.55 30.33
CA GLU A 213 -15.86 -9.09 29.05
C GLU A 213 -14.66 -10.06 29.16
N PHE A 214 -13.83 -9.91 30.18
CA PHE A 214 -12.60 -10.68 30.31
C PHE A 214 -12.45 -11.43 31.65
N GLU A 215 -13.32 -11.18 32.59
CA GLU A 215 -13.23 -11.71 33.99
C GLU A 215 -11.91 -11.33 34.70
N LYS A 216 -11.30 -10.22 34.29
CA LYS A 216 -9.99 -9.73 34.72
C LYS A 216 -10.03 -8.26 35.10
N THR A 217 -9.00 -7.80 35.79
CA THR A 217 -8.76 -6.38 36.00
C THR A 217 -7.94 -5.77 34.84
N PRO A 218 -7.96 -4.44 34.65
CA PRO A 218 -7.09 -3.80 33.65
C PRO A 218 -5.60 -4.13 33.80
N GLY A 219 -5.12 -4.23 35.07
CA GLY A 219 -3.72 -4.58 35.34
C GLY A 219 -3.36 -6.01 34.95
N GLU A 220 -4.28 -6.96 35.15
CA GLU A 220 -4.11 -8.36 34.73
C GLU A 220 -4.08 -8.49 33.21
N LEU A 221 -4.92 -7.74 32.48
CA LEU A 221 -4.89 -7.70 31.02
C LEU A 221 -3.55 -7.17 30.46
N ILE A 222 -3.03 -6.10 31.07
CA ILE A 222 -1.71 -5.54 30.69
C ILE A 222 -0.59 -6.56 30.97
N LEU A 223 -0.64 -7.21 32.11
CA LEU A 223 0.36 -8.24 32.50
C LEU A 223 0.32 -9.43 31.53
N GLU A 224 -0.86 -9.90 31.19
CA GLU A 224 -1.05 -11.01 30.27
C GLU A 224 -0.50 -10.69 28.85
N ALA A 225 -0.77 -9.49 28.33
CA ALA A 225 -0.21 -9.05 27.07
C ALA A 225 1.33 -9.04 27.09
N ARG A 226 1.95 -8.59 28.18
CA ARG A 226 3.41 -8.63 28.36
C ARG A 226 3.97 -10.04 28.42
N ILE A 227 3.29 -10.94 29.14
CA ILE A 227 3.70 -12.35 29.23
C ILE A 227 3.58 -13.04 27.86
N SER A 228 2.51 -12.78 27.11
CA SER A 228 2.32 -13.33 25.77
C SER A 228 3.44 -12.88 24.83
N ALA A 229 3.72 -11.58 24.78
CA ALA A 229 4.81 -11.04 23.97
C ALA A 229 6.19 -11.59 24.38
N ALA A 230 6.46 -11.74 25.68
CA ALA A 230 7.70 -12.34 26.17
C ALA A 230 7.85 -13.80 25.72
N ARG A 231 6.77 -14.58 25.74
CA ARG A 231 6.77 -15.97 25.23
C ARG A 231 7.06 -16.05 23.75
N GLU A 232 6.47 -15.18 22.95
CA GLU A 232 6.72 -15.12 21.50
C GLU A 232 8.19 -14.77 21.19
N LEU A 233 8.77 -13.83 21.93
CA LEU A 233 10.18 -13.46 21.80
C LEU A 233 11.12 -14.63 22.18
N LEU A 234 10.81 -15.38 23.22
CA LEU A 234 11.59 -16.55 23.64
C LEU A 234 11.49 -17.73 22.68
N GLN A 235 10.40 -17.85 21.92
CA GLN A 235 10.22 -18.89 20.91
C GLN A 235 10.86 -18.55 19.57
N ASN A 236 11.37 -17.33 19.39
CA ASN A 236 12.01 -16.91 18.12
C ASN A 236 13.49 -17.33 18.14
N PRO A 237 13.90 -18.37 17.37
CA PRO A 237 15.26 -18.89 17.37
C PRO A 237 16.32 -17.91 16.87
N LYS A 238 15.92 -16.77 16.27
CA LYS A 238 16.82 -15.71 15.80
C LYS A 238 17.27 -14.73 16.89
N LEU A 239 16.72 -14.84 18.10
CA LEU A 239 17.04 -13.96 19.23
C LEU A 239 17.82 -14.67 20.34
N THR A 240 18.16 -15.94 20.18
CA THR A 240 19.07 -16.67 21.09
C THR A 240 20.50 -16.43 20.60
N THR A 241 21.20 -15.55 21.30
CA THR A 241 22.67 -15.40 21.21
C THR A 241 23.36 -16.60 21.83
#